data_42747c0074bac369657caf39c2f94e3a
#
_entry.id   42747c0074bac369657caf39c2f94e3a
#
_cell.length_a   1.000
_cell.length_b   1.000
_cell.length_c   1.000
_cell.angle_alpha   90.00
_cell.angle_beta   90.00
_cell.angle_gamma   90.00
#
_symmetry.space_group_name_H-M   'P 1'
#
loop_
_entity.id
_entity.type
_entity.pdbx_description
1 polymer ?
#
loop_
_entity_poly.entity_id
_entity_poly.type
_entity_poly.pdbx_seq_one_letter_code
_entity_poly.pdbx_strand_id
1 'polypeptide(L)'
;MVRRPFALANWKMAMTIPQSLDFVREFLARARPYLEAVEVVLCPPYTALAAVADAVRGTPIGVGGQDLWPGPGQAHTGAISAELLTDAGARWVMVGHWEVRRRLREDDGAVNRKVRAALEGGLRPILLFGEAAGETFDPGRLSVLLDGCDSEAVARMAFVYEPEGAIGQMEPVPPAHAAAGCRAIRRWLAERFGEEAAGRARIIYGGSVTPEHAAALLADPDVDGLGATRRGRDPAAFAEIVARIAESV
;
A
#
# COMPACT_ATOMS: atom_id res chain seq x y z
N MET A 1 5.13 18.16 11.18
CA MET A 1 6.15 17.28 10.60
C MET A 1 5.81 17.05 9.13
N VAL A 2 6.77 17.16 8.22
CA VAL A 2 6.55 16.81 6.81
C VAL A 2 6.48 15.29 6.72
N ARG A 3 5.38 14.75 6.14
CA ARG A 3 5.23 13.32 5.89
C ARG A 3 6.15 12.92 4.75
N ARG A 4 6.91 11.84 4.92
CA ARG A 4 7.69 11.29 3.81
C ARG A 4 6.73 10.69 2.79
N PRO A 5 6.75 11.14 1.53
CA PRO A 5 5.87 10.62 0.48
C PRO A 5 6.04 9.12 0.27
N PHE A 6 4.99 8.46 -0.25
CA PHE A 6 4.94 7.01 -0.30
C PHE A 6 4.61 6.50 -1.72
N ALA A 7 5.40 5.56 -2.21
CA ALA A 7 5.19 4.88 -3.49
C ALA A 7 5.01 3.39 -3.27
N LEU A 8 3.89 2.83 -3.74
CA LEU A 8 3.56 1.41 -3.62
C LEU A 8 3.52 0.74 -5.00
N ALA A 9 4.25 -0.36 -5.18
CA ALA A 9 4.11 -1.24 -6.32
C ALA A 9 3.50 -2.58 -5.91
N ASN A 10 2.24 -2.81 -6.30
CA ASN A 10 1.58 -4.10 -6.15
C ASN A 10 1.77 -4.93 -7.43
N TRP A 11 2.60 -5.96 -7.38
CA TRP A 11 2.86 -6.80 -8.56
C TRP A 11 1.80 -7.85 -8.82
N LYS A 12 0.89 -8.04 -7.88
CA LYS A 12 -0.17 -9.06 -7.96
C LYS A 12 0.42 -10.45 -8.28
N MET A 13 -0.29 -11.27 -9.04
CA MET A 13 0.13 -12.60 -9.46
C MET A 13 0.97 -12.50 -10.76
N ALA A 14 2.06 -11.72 -10.72
CA ALA A 14 2.92 -11.54 -11.88
C ALA A 14 4.40 -11.53 -11.50
N MET A 15 5.23 -11.82 -12.48
CA MET A 15 6.70 -11.87 -12.44
C MET A 15 7.25 -13.10 -11.69
N THR A 16 8.02 -13.87 -12.43
CA THR A 16 8.87 -14.95 -11.88
C THR A 16 10.03 -14.36 -11.08
N ILE A 17 10.76 -15.18 -10.33
CA ILE A 17 11.94 -14.71 -9.58
C ILE A 17 12.95 -13.98 -10.49
N PRO A 18 13.37 -14.54 -11.65
CA PRO A 18 14.29 -13.82 -12.54
C PRO A 18 13.73 -12.46 -13.00
N GLN A 19 12.47 -12.40 -13.42
CA GLN A 19 11.83 -11.15 -13.83
C GLN A 19 11.74 -10.12 -12.69
N SER A 20 11.51 -10.60 -11.46
CA SER A 20 11.49 -9.74 -10.27
C SER A 20 12.86 -9.14 -9.96
N LEU A 21 13.92 -9.92 -10.10
CA LEU A 21 15.29 -9.45 -9.90
C LEU A 21 15.75 -8.51 -11.03
N ASP A 22 15.34 -8.77 -12.26
CA ASP A 22 15.57 -7.85 -13.39
C ASP A 22 14.88 -6.51 -13.16
N PHE A 23 13.60 -6.53 -12.71
CA PHE A 23 12.89 -5.32 -12.32
C PHE A 23 13.66 -4.53 -11.25
N VAL A 24 14.09 -5.18 -10.15
CA VAL A 24 14.80 -4.50 -9.05
C VAL A 24 16.07 -3.84 -9.57
N ARG A 25 16.87 -4.55 -10.38
CA ARG A 25 18.11 -4.01 -10.95
C ARG A 25 17.85 -2.76 -11.80
N GLU A 26 16.89 -2.81 -12.71
CA GLU A 26 16.56 -1.71 -13.60
C GLU A 26 15.91 -0.53 -12.85
N PHE A 27 15.03 -0.83 -11.89
CA PHE A 27 14.38 0.18 -11.06
C PHE A 27 15.40 0.94 -10.22
N LEU A 28 16.30 0.25 -9.54
CA LEU A 28 17.36 0.87 -8.73
C LEU A 28 18.26 1.79 -9.56
N ALA A 29 18.61 1.39 -10.77
CA ALA A 29 19.42 2.22 -11.66
C ALA A 29 18.76 3.57 -11.99
N ARG A 30 17.44 3.63 -12.01
CA ARG A 30 16.66 4.85 -12.36
C ARG A 30 16.19 5.63 -11.14
N ALA A 31 15.74 4.94 -10.09
CA ALA A 31 15.07 5.54 -8.95
C ALA A 31 16.02 6.02 -7.84
N ARG A 32 17.30 5.59 -7.86
CA ARG A 32 18.28 5.89 -6.80
C ARG A 32 18.30 7.36 -6.34
N PRO A 33 18.21 8.39 -7.21
CA PRO A 33 18.22 9.79 -6.76
C PRO A 33 17.04 10.19 -5.88
N TYR A 34 15.94 9.45 -5.93
CA TYR A 34 14.67 9.78 -5.28
C TYR A 34 14.39 8.96 -4.02
N LEU A 35 15.16 7.87 -3.79
CA LEU A 35 14.87 6.90 -2.73
C LEU A 35 15.02 7.46 -1.31
N GLU A 36 15.79 8.53 -1.10
CA GLU A 36 15.87 9.19 0.19
C GLU A 36 14.66 10.09 0.46
N ALA A 37 14.09 10.70 -0.59
CA ALA A 37 12.92 11.57 -0.48
C ALA A 37 11.60 10.77 -0.38
N VAL A 38 11.49 9.63 -1.05
CA VAL A 38 10.26 8.83 -1.16
C VAL A 38 10.42 7.48 -0.45
N GLU A 39 9.46 7.10 0.39
CA GLU A 39 9.37 5.74 0.94
C GLU A 39 8.76 4.81 -0.14
N VAL A 40 9.57 3.94 -0.70
CA VAL A 40 9.16 3.01 -1.76
C VAL A 40 8.93 1.63 -1.17
N VAL A 41 7.77 1.02 -1.48
CA VAL A 41 7.46 -0.36 -1.07
C VAL A 41 7.10 -1.19 -2.30
N LEU A 42 7.80 -2.32 -2.45
CA LEU A 42 7.53 -3.33 -3.48
C LEU A 42 6.77 -4.51 -2.84
N CYS A 43 5.65 -4.89 -3.42
CA CYS A 43 4.85 -6.06 -2.99
C CYS A 43 4.89 -7.14 -4.09
N PRO A 44 5.95 -7.97 -4.12
CA PRO A 44 6.08 -9.07 -5.07
C PRO A 44 5.15 -10.24 -4.71
N PRO A 45 4.94 -11.22 -5.63
CA PRO A 45 4.34 -12.49 -5.26
C PRO A 45 5.19 -13.19 -4.20
N TYR A 46 4.55 -13.99 -3.34
CA TYR A 46 5.24 -14.66 -2.22
C TYR A 46 6.44 -15.50 -2.67
N THR A 47 6.35 -16.12 -3.86
CA THR A 47 7.45 -16.93 -4.44
C THR A 47 8.71 -16.14 -4.73
N ALA A 48 8.62 -14.82 -4.90
CA ALA A 48 9.76 -13.95 -5.18
C ALA A 48 10.13 -13.03 -3.99
N LEU A 49 9.34 -13.02 -2.91
CA LEU A 49 9.45 -12.04 -1.83
C LEU A 49 10.84 -12.05 -1.19
N ALA A 50 11.33 -13.21 -0.76
CA ALA A 50 12.65 -13.32 -0.12
C ALA A 50 13.79 -12.91 -1.07
N ALA A 51 13.70 -13.28 -2.35
CA ALA A 51 14.70 -12.90 -3.35
C ALA A 51 14.72 -11.39 -3.61
N VAL A 52 13.53 -10.75 -3.65
CA VAL A 52 13.42 -9.29 -3.79
C VAL A 52 13.92 -8.59 -2.53
N ALA A 53 13.59 -9.09 -1.34
CA ALA A 53 14.07 -8.53 -0.08
C ALA A 53 15.60 -8.56 0.02
N ASP A 54 16.22 -9.64 -0.44
CA ASP A 54 17.67 -9.73 -0.51
C ASP A 54 18.27 -8.76 -1.54
N ALA A 55 17.67 -8.66 -2.72
CA ALA A 55 18.14 -7.79 -3.81
C ALA A 55 18.07 -6.29 -3.47
N VAL A 56 17.15 -5.86 -2.59
CA VAL A 56 17.05 -4.47 -2.14
C VAL A 56 17.80 -4.19 -0.83
N ARG A 57 18.51 -5.18 -0.28
CA ARG A 57 19.27 -5.05 0.97
C ARG A 57 20.28 -3.90 0.88
N GLY A 58 20.32 -3.08 1.91
CA GLY A 58 21.18 -1.88 1.95
C GLY A 58 20.64 -0.68 1.16
N THR A 59 19.40 -0.77 0.66
CA THR A 59 18.68 0.37 0.10
C THR A 59 17.51 0.76 1.02
N PRO A 60 16.93 1.97 0.89
CA PRO A 60 15.76 2.37 1.68
C PRO A 60 14.44 1.77 1.16
N ILE A 61 14.45 0.86 0.18
CA ILE A 61 13.25 0.21 -0.35
C ILE A 61 12.71 -0.81 0.64
N GLY A 62 11.43 -0.70 0.97
CA GLY A 62 10.69 -1.69 1.73
C GLY A 62 10.12 -2.81 0.85
N VAL A 63 9.98 -4.00 1.43
CA VAL A 63 9.28 -5.13 0.80
C VAL A 63 8.04 -5.46 1.61
N GLY A 64 6.93 -5.79 0.93
CA GLY A 64 5.67 -6.13 1.56
C GLY A 64 5.02 -7.40 1.01
N GLY A 65 4.30 -8.11 1.88
CA GLY A 65 3.39 -9.18 1.46
C GLY A 65 2.16 -8.61 0.77
N GLN A 66 1.53 -9.40 -0.08
CA GLN A 66 0.28 -9.00 -0.77
C GLN A 66 -0.97 -9.31 0.05
N ASP A 67 -0.86 -10.16 1.07
CA ASP A 67 -1.90 -10.54 2.03
C ASP A 67 -1.26 -11.34 3.17
N LEU A 68 -2.03 -11.67 4.22
CA LEU A 68 -1.61 -12.63 5.26
C LEU A 68 -2.81 -13.38 5.84
N TRP A 69 -2.52 -14.49 6.53
CA TRP A 69 -3.49 -15.21 7.34
C TRP A 69 -3.60 -14.58 8.73
N PRO A 70 -4.81 -14.28 9.23
CA PRO A 70 -4.99 -13.58 10.50
C PRO A 70 -5.08 -14.49 11.74
N GLY A 71 -5.13 -15.80 11.55
CA GLY A 71 -5.40 -16.74 12.64
C GLY A 71 -4.13 -17.28 13.31
N PRO A 72 -4.22 -17.70 14.55
CA PRO A 72 -3.14 -18.38 15.24
C PRO A 72 -2.98 -19.83 14.76
N GLY A 73 -1.80 -20.40 15.05
CA GLY A 73 -1.50 -21.81 14.80
C GLY A 73 -0.96 -22.06 13.38
N GLN A 74 -0.60 -23.32 13.13
CA GLN A 74 0.12 -23.73 11.92
C GLN A 74 -0.72 -24.63 10.99
N ALA A 75 -1.94 -24.99 11.37
CA ALA A 75 -2.78 -25.94 10.62
C ALA A 75 -3.58 -25.25 9.50
N HIS A 76 -2.91 -24.43 8.69
CA HIS A 76 -3.52 -23.64 7.61
C HIS A 76 -2.72 -23.81 6.31
N THR A 77 -2.81 -25.00 5.71
CA THR A 77 -2.07 -25.32 4.47
C THR A 77 -2.26 -24.27 3.39
N GLY A 78 -1.15 -23.72 2.89
CA GLY A 78 -1.13 -22.69 1.83
C GLY A 78 -1.29 -21.25 2.35
N ALA A 79 -1.59 -21.03 3.62
CA ALA A 79 -1.63 -19.70 4.21
C ALA A 79 -0.22 -19.18 4.58
N ILE A 80 -0.08 -17.87 4.62
CA ILE A 80 1.17 -17.18 4.96
C ILE A 80 0.92 -16.32 6.20
N SER A 81 1.66 -16.59 7.29
CA SER A 81 1.57 -15.82 8.53
C SER A 81 2.42 -14.54 8.49
N ALA A 82 2.20 -13.63 9.45
CA ALA A 82 3.07 -12.47 9.64
C ALA A 82 4.52 -12.87 9.94
N GLU A 83 4.73 -13.93 10.74
CA GLU A 83 6.05 -14.48 11.04
C GLU A 83 6.79 -14.92 9.76
N LEU A 84 6.13 -15.70 8.88
CA LEU A 84 6.71 -16.14 7.61
C LEU A 84 7.05 -14.96 6.69
N LEU A 85 6.22 -13.91 6.67
CA LEU A 85 6.50 -12.70 5.91
C LEU A 85 7.73 -11.96 6.46
N THR A 86 7.82 -11.83 7.78
CA THR A 86 8.94 -11.15 8.45
C THR A 86 10.25 -11.91 8.24
N ASP A 87 10.23 -13.24 8.38
CA ASP A 87 11.37 -14.12 8.09
C ASP A 87 11.85 -13.99 6.64
N ALA A 88 10.93 -13.91 5.69
CA ALA A 88 11.24 -13.65 4.29
C ALA A 88 11.71 -12.21 3.97
N GLY A 89 11.81 -11.33 4.99
CA GLY A 89 12.34 -9.97 4.87
C GLY A 89 11.29 -8.89 4.62
N ALA A 90 9.99 -9.20 4.67
CA ALA A 90 8.96 -8.19 4.59
C ALA A 90 8.94 -7.31 5.84
N ARG A 91 8.65 -6.02 5.64
CA ARG A 91 8.36 -5.03 6.70
C ARG A 91 6.95 -4.48 6.60
N TRP A 92 6.31 -4.70 5.47
CA TRP A 92 4.97 -4.25 5.15
C TRP A 92 4.09 -5.42 4.74
N VAL A 93 2.78 -5.23 4.82
CA VAL A 93 1.82 -6.16 4.25
C VAL A 93 0.56 -5.42 3.81
N MET A 94 0.10 -5.66 2.60
CA MET A 94 -1.19 -5.18 2.12
C MET A 94 -2.30 -5.99 2.75
N VAL A 95 -3.39 -5.31 3.15
CA VAL A 95 -4.60 -5.93 3.67
C VAL A 95 -5.83 -5.23 3.12
N GLY A 96 -6.89 -5.98 2.85
CA GLY A 96 -8.17 -5.45 2.44
C GLY A 96 -8.33 -5.12 0.96
N HIS A 97 -7.39 -5.49 0.09
CA HIS A 97 -7.49 -5.29 -1.35
C HIS A 97 -8.75 -5.96 -1.92
N TRP A 98 -9.49 -5.25 -2.79
CA TRP A 98 -10.77 -5.72 -3.34
C TRP A 98 -10.72 -7.10 -4.00
N GLU A 99 -9.65 -7.44 -4.72
CA GLU A 99 -9.49 -8.77 -5.32
C GLU A 99 -9.43 -9.87 -4.25
N VAL A 100 -8.81 -9.61 -3.10
CA VAL A 100 -8.73 -10.54 -1.98
C VAL A 100 -10.08 -10.65 -1.30
N ARG A 101 -10.72 -9.51 -1.00
CA ARG A 101 -12.06 -9.45 -0.40
C ARG A 101 -13.06 -10.26 -1.22
N ARG A 102 -13.11 -10.07 -2.54
CA ARG A 102 -14.00 -10.81 -3.42
C ARG A 102 -13.71 -12.30 -3.46
N ARG A 103 -12.42 -12.67 -3.62
CA ARG A 103 -12.02 -14.08 -3.74
C ARG A 103 -12.25 -14.86 -2.46
N LEU A 104 -11.96 -14.26 -1.30
CA LEU A 104 -12.07 -14.90 -0.01
C LEU A 104 -13.36 -14.54 0.75
N ARG A 105 -14.21 -13.67 0.18
CA ARG A 105 -15.45 -13.17 0.79
C ARG A 105 -15.20 -12.49 2.14
N GLU A 106 -14.16 -11.67 2.19
CA GLU A 106 -13.76 -10.99 3.41
C GLU A 106 -14.63 -9.75 3.67
N ASP A 107 -15.21 -9.70 4.84
CA ASP A 107 -15.83 -8.51 5.42
C ASP A 107 -14.79 -7.61 6.12
N ASP A 108 -15.25 -6.47 6.64
CA ASP A 108 -14.36 -5.54 7.34
C ASP A 108 -13.81 -6.12 8.64
N GLY A 109 -14.54 -7.01 9.32
CA GLY A 109 -14.06 -7.72 10.50
C GLY A 109 -12.93 -8.71 10.18
N ALA A 110 -13.00 -9.39 9.03
CA ALA A 110 -11.92 -10.26 8.56
C ALA A 110 -10.65 -9.45 8.26
N VAL A 111 -10.80 -8.29 7.62
CA VAL A 111 -9.68 -7.38 7.34
C VAL A 111 -9.10 -6.80 8.63
N ASN A 112 -9.93 -6.42 9.61
CA ASN A 112 -9.46 -5.98 10.92
C ASN A 112 -8.57 -7.03 11.59
N ARG A 113 -8.99 -8.31 11.60
CA ARG A 113 -8.16 -9.39 12.15
C ARG A 113 -6.79 -9.47 11.46
N LYS A 114 -6.73 -9.23 10.14
CA LYS A 114 -5.46 -9.16 9.39
C LYS A 114 -4.62 -7.96 9.78
N VAL A 115 -5.22 -6.78 9.95
CA VAL A 115 -4.52 -5.58 10.44
C VAL A 115 -3.86 -5.87 11.79
N ARG A 116 -4.62 -6.43 12.73
CA ARG A 116 -4.11 -6.77 14.06
C ARG A 116 -3.00 -7.81 14.00
N ALA A 117 -3.19 -8.91 13.27
CA ALA A 117 -2.17 -9.95 13.09
C ALA A 117 -0.88 -9.40 12.47
N ALA A 118 -0.97 -8.47 11.53
CA ALA A 118 0.18 -7.80 10.96
C ALA A 118 0.94 -6.96 12.00
N LEU A 119 0.21 -6.16 12.79
CA LEU A 119 0.79 -5.32 13.86
C LEU A 119 1.44 -6.17 14.95
N GLU A 120 0.77 -7.21 15.41
CA GLU A 120 1.27 -8.17 16.41
C GLU A 120 2.53 -8.89 15.91
N GLY A 121 2.59 -9.22 14.63
CA GLY A 121 3.77 -9.82 13.97
C GLY A 121 4.88 -8.83 13.59
N GLY A 122 4.78 -7.55 13.99
CA GLY A 122 5.81 -6.54 13.74
C GLY A 122 5.81 -5.96 12.34
N LEU A 123 4.82 -6.30 11.50
CA LEU A 123 4.64 -5.72 10.16
C LEU A 123 3.89 -4.39 10.24
N ARG A 124 4.10 -3.56 9.21
CA ARG A 124 3.37 -2.31 9.01
C ARG A 124 2.24 -2.56 8.00
N PRO A 125 0.96 -2.47 8.39
CA PRO A 125 -0.14 -2.67 7.46
C PRO A 125 -0.22 -1.56 6.41
N ILE A 126 -0.48 -1.95 5.16
CA ILE A 126 -0.96 -1.09 4.09
C ILE A 126 -2.44 -1.45 3.92
N LEU A 127 -3.32 -0.66 4.49
CA LEU A 127 -4.76 -0.90 4.46
C LEU A 127 -5.38 -0.32 3.19
N LEU A 128 -5.88 -1.20 2.31
CA LEU A 128 -6.58 -0.80 1.10
C LEU A 128 -8.08 -0.77 1.36
N PHE A 129 -8.70 0.35 1.00
CA PHE A 129 -10.09 0.56 1.28
C PHE A 129 -10.65 1.73 0.43
N GLY A 130 -11.92 1.63 0.06
CA GLY A 130 -12.64 2.61 -0.73
C GLY A 130 -14.11 2.21 -0.83
N GLU A 131 -14.88 2.90 -1.64
CA GLU A 131 -16.25 2.52 -1.95
C GLU A 131 -16.33 1.31 -2.89
N ALA A 132 -17.36 0.49 -2.73
CA ALA A 132 -17.71 -0.51 -3.71
C ALA A 132 -18.23 0.14 -4.99
N ALA A 133 -18.18 -0.59 -6.10
CA ALA A 133 -18.63 -0.06 -7.39
C ALA A 133 -20.10 0.37 -7.34
N GLY A 134 -20.36 1.65 -7.61
CA GLY A 134 -21.70 2.25 -7.57
C GLY A 134 -22.16 2.72 -6.18
N GLU A 135 -21.33 2.60 -5.17
CA GLU A 135 -21.60 3.11 -3.80
C GLU A 135 -20.93 4.45 -3.53
N THR A 136 -21.33 5.09 -2.44
CA THR A 136 -20.66 6.29 -1.92
C THR A 136 -19.61 5.90 -0.90
N PHE A 137 -18.47 6.59 -0.92
CA PHE A 137 -17.40 6.36 0.03
C PHE A 137 -17.83 6.67 1.47
N ASP A 138 -17.75 5.70 2.35
CA ASP A 138 -18.02 5.82 3.78
C ASP A 138 -16.74 5.59 4.60
N PRO A 139 -16.08 6.67 5.10
CA PRO A 139 -14.93 6.55 5.97
C PRO A 139 -15.28 5.96 7.35
N GLY A 140 -16.54 5.94 7.75
CA GLY A 140 -16.99 5.36 9.02
C GLY A 140 -16.70 3.86 9.14
N ARG A 141 -16.55 3.14 8.01
CA ARG A 141 -16.10 1.74 7.98
C ARG A 141 -14.71 1.54 8.61
N LEU A 142 -13.89 2.57 8.68
CA LEU A 142 -12.60 2.52 9.39
C LEU A 142 -12.76 2.20 10.87
N SER A 143 -13.92 2.45 11.47
CA SER A 143 -14.22 2.08 12.87
C SER A 143 -14.11 0.57 13.11
N VAL A 144 -14.56 -0.24 12.14
CA VAL A 144 -14.42 -1.70 12.18
C VAL A 144 -13.02 -2.13 11.76
N LEU A 145 -12.50 -1.55 10.66
CA LEU A 145 -11.20 -1.91 10.10
C LEU A 145 -10.03 -1.67 11.07
N LEU A 146 -10.14 -0.68 11.96
CA LEU A 146 -9.11 -0.27 12.93
C LEU A 146 -9.52 -0.55 14.38
N ASP A 147 -10.56 -1.37 14.60
CA ASP A 147 -10.96 -1.74 15.97
C ASP A 147 -9.79 -2.42 16.70
N GLY A 148 -9.54 -1.98 17.96
CA GLY A 148 -8.42 -2.44 18.77
C GLY A 148 -7.04 -1.91 18.40
N CYS A 149 -6.92 -1.01 17.41
CA CYS A 149 -5.67 -0.31 17.11
C CYS A 149 -5.53 0.94 17.99
N ASP A 150 -4.30 1.22 18.41
CA ASP A 150 -3.95 2.48 19.09
C ASP A 150 -3.41 3.54 18.11
N SER A 151 -3.25 4.77 18.60
CA SER A 151 -2.78 5.90 17.80
C SER A 151 -1.36 5.70 17.25
N GLU A 152 -0.48 5.02 18.00
CA GLU A 152 0.90 4.77 17.56
C GLU A 152 0.95 3.70 16.44
N ALA A 153 0.12 2.68 16.52
CA ALA A 153 -0.03 1.68 15.46
C ALA A 153 -0.53 2.35 14.17
N VAL A 154 -1.61 3.15 14.27
CA VAL A 154 -2.21 3.88 13.13
C VAL A 154 -1.21 4.85 12.50
N ALA A 155 -0.43 5.58 13.31
CA ALA A 155 0.60 6.51 12.84
C ALA A 155 1.69 5.85 11.98
N ARG A 156 1.88 4.54 12.11
CA ARG A 156 2.88 3.76 11.34
C ARG A 156 2.31 3.08 10.11
N MET A 157 0.99 3.08 9.93
CA MET A 157 0.32 2.48 8.78
C MET A 157 0.39 3.35 7.53
N ALA A 158 0.14 2.72 6.40
CA ALA A 158 -0.24 3.39 5.16
C ALA A 158 -1.68 3.02 4.80
N PHE A 159 -2.42 3.99 4.29
CA PHE A 159 -3.80 3.85 3.84
C PHE A 159 -3.86 4.08 2.34
N VAL A 160 -4.50 3.18 1.62
CA VAL A 160 -4.70 3.33 0.18
C VAL A 160 -6.16 3.57 -0.07
N TYR A 161 -6.50 4.79 -0.48
CA TYR A 161 -7.81 5.05 -1.02
C TYR A 161 -7.90 4.43 -2.42
N GLU A 162 -8.67 3.36 -2.54
CA GLU A 162 -8.81 2.57 -3.77
C GLU A 162 -10.30 2.32 -4.06
N PRO A 163 -10.97 3.23 -4.82
CA PRO A 163 -12.32 2.96 -5.31
C PRO A 163 -12.35 1.68 -6.12
N GLU A 164 -13.29 0.77 -5.81
CA GLU A 164 -13.38 -0.51 -6.51
C GLU A 164 -13.57 -0.33 -8.02
N GLY A 165 -14.37 0.67 -8.42
CA GLY A 165 -14.60 1.01 -9.83
C GLY A 165 -13.37 1.50 -10.59
N ALA A 166 -12.30 1.90 -9.90
CA ALA A 166 -11.03 2.32 -10.51
C ALA A 166 -10.10 1.14 -10.84
N ILE A 167 -10.36 -0.05 -10.28
CA ILE A 167 -9.50 -1.22 -10.46
C ILE A 167 -9.64 -1.76 -11.89
N GLY A 168 -8.51 -1.91 -12.56
CA GLY A 168 -8.45 -2.46 -13.92
C GLY A 168 -8.81 -1.46 -15.03
N GLN A 169 -9.20 -0.23 -14.70
CA GLN A 169 -9.44 0.84 -15.68
C GLN A 169 -8.13 1.28 -16.36
N MET A 170 -8.24 1.98 -17.49
CA MET A 170 -7.08 2.53 -18.19
C MET A 170 -6.63 3.86 -17.57
N GLU A 171 -7.59 4.63 -17.04
CA GLU A 171 -7.37 5.96 -16.46
C GLU A 171 -7.72 5.98 -14.97
N PRO A 172 -7.10 6.87 -14.17
CA PRO A 172 -7.48 7.08 -12.78
C PRO A 172 -8.86 7.72 -12.66
N VAL A 173 -9.42 7.71 -11.45
CA VAL A 173 -10.55 8.60 -11.14
C VAL A 173 -10.11 10.07 -11.27
N PRO A 174 -11.03 11.02 -11.43
CA PRO A 174 -10.70 12.45 -11.42
C PRO A 174 -9.86 12.82 -10.19
N PRO A 175 -8.80 13.64 -10.31
CA PRO A 175 -7.92 14.01 -9.20
C PRO A 175 -8.68 14.55 -7.98
N ALA A 176 -9.74 15.34 -8.19
CA ALA A 176 -10.59 15.85 -7.11
C ALA A 176 -11.31 14.73 -6.34
N HIS A 177 -11.69 13.64 -7.01
CA HIS A 177 -12.28 12.47 -6.36
C HIS A 177 -11.24 11.72 -5.51
N ALA A 178 -10.05 11.48 -6.06
CA ALA A 178 -8.94 10.87 -5.32
C ALA A 178 -8.58 11.68 -4.05
N ALA A 179 -8.45 13.00 -4.20
CA ALA A 179 -8.18 13.91 -3.09
C ALA A 179 -9.30 13.91 -2.03
N ALA A 180 -10.56 13.92 -2.46
CA ALA A 180 -11.70 13.88 -1.53
C ALA A 180 -11.69 12.61 -0.67
N GLY A 181 -11.40 11.44 -1.25
CA GLY A 181 -11.29 10.18 -0.54
C GLY A 181 -10.13 10.19 0.46
N CYS A 182 -8.94 10.61 0.05
CA CYS A 182 -7.78 10.72 0.94
C CYS A 182 -8.03 11.70 2.09
N ARG A 183 -8.63 12.85 1.82
CA ARG A 183 -9.00 13.85 2.84
C ARG A 183 -10.04 13.33 3.82
N ALA A 184 -11.02 12.57 3.35
CA ALA A 184 -12.03 11.96 4.22
C ALA A 184 -11.40 10.93 5.18
N ILE A 185 -10.46 10.11 4.70
CA ILE A 185 -9.70 9.19 5.54
C ILE A 185 -8.90 9.98 6.60
N ARG A 186 -8.14 11.00 6.20
CA ARG A 186 -7.32 11.79 7.13
C ARG A 186 -8.15 12.45 8.21
N ARG A 187 -9.28 13.08 7.84
CA ARG A 187 -10.19 13.71 8.79
C ARG A 187 -10.70 12.68 9.80
N TRP A 188 -11.16 11.54 9.33
CA TRP A 188 -11.65 10.48 10.21
C TRP A 188 -10.55 9.97 11.17
N LEU A 189 -9.32 9.79 10.68
CA LEU A 189 -8.18 9.40 11.54
C LEU A 189 -7.88 10.48 12.58
N ALA A 190 -7.92 11.76 12.22
CA ALA A 190 -7.70 12.87 13.15
C ALA A 190 -8.76 12.91 14.26
N GLU A 191 -10.03 12.76 13.89
CA GLU A 191 -11.14 12.72 14.84
C GLU A 191 -11.07 11.54 15.82
N ARG A 192 -10.59 10.40 15.36
CA ARG A 192 -10.59 9.14 16.13
C ARG A 192 -9.29 8.88 16.90
N PHE A 193 -8.14 9.22 16.33
CA PHE A 193 -6.80 8.88 16.84
C PHE A 193 -5.95 10.13 17.14
N GLY A 194 -6.46 11.32 16.86
CA GLY A 194 -5.78 12.58 17.06
C GLY A 194 -4.97 13.06 15.86
N GLU A 195 -4.73 14.37 15.80
CA GLU A 195 -4.03 15.06 14.71
C GLU A 195 -2.59 14.53 14.51
N GLU A 196 -1.92 14.16 15.60
CA GLU A 196 -0.56 13.63 15.52
C GLU A 196 -0.51 12.30 14.77
N ALA A 197 -1.39 11.35 15.11
CA ALA A 197 -1.45 10.06 14.44
C ALA A 197 -1.86 10.22 12.97
N ALA A 198 -2.90 11.01 12.68
CA ALA A 198 -3.33 11.33 11.33
C ALA A 198 -2.25 12.05 10.52
N GLY A 199 -1.48 12.93 11.16
CA GLY A 199 -0.37 13.67 10.55
C GLY A 199 0.86 12.82 10.26
N ARG A 200 1.01 11.65 10.87
CA ARG A 200 2.11 10.70 10.62
C ARG A 200 1.73 9.56 9.67
N ALA A 201 0.46 9.18 9.64
CA ALA A 201 -0.04 8.16 8.71
C ALA A 201 0.09 8.62 7.26
N ARG A 202 0.49 7.73 6.34
CA ARG A 202 0.52 8.02 4.89
C ARG A 202 -0.78 7.60 4.27
N ILE A 203 -1.41 8.51 3.53
CA ILE A 203 -2.65 8.25 2.80
C ILE A 203 -2.36 8.48 1.33
N ILE A 204 -2.49 7.43 0.52
CA ILE A 204 -2.15 7.45 -0.90
C ILE A 204 -3.37 7.08 -1.75
N TYR A 205 -3.36 7.50 -2.99
CA TYR A 205 -4.33 7.03 -3.96
C TYR A 205 -3.83 5.74 -4.63
N GLY A 206 -4.67 4.69 -4.65
CA GLY A 206 -4.49 3.46 -5.40
C GLY A 206 -5.56 3.34 -6.49
N GLY A 207 -5.13 2.92 -7.65
CA GLY A 207 -6.01 2.77 -8.82
C GLY A 207 -5.17 2.67 -10.08
N SER A 208 -5.70 3.18 -11.19
CA SER A 208 -4.93 3.29 -12.44
C SER A 208 -4.04 4.52 -12.37
N VAL A 209 -2.78 4.33 -11.99
CA VAL A 209 -1.79 5.40 -11.91
C VAL A 209 -0.80 5.28 -13.07
N THR A 210 -0.55 6.40 -13.76
CA THR A 210 0.49 6.53 -14.79
C THR A 210 1.36 7.75 -14.50
N PRO A 211 2.59 7.84 -15.04
CA PRO A 211 3.44 9.00 -14.85
C PRO A 211 2.76 10.32 -15.26
N GLU A 212 1.96 10.30 -16.33
CA GLU A 212 1.28 11.48 -16.89
C GLU A 212 0.21 12.03 -15.91
N HIS A 213 -0.44 11.15 -15.16
CA HIS A 213 -1.49 11.54 -14.20
C HIS A 213 -0.94 11.87 -12.82
N ALA A 214 0.31 11.48 -12.51
CA ALA A 214 0.88 11.56 -11.17
C ALA A 214 0.83 12.98 -10.60
N ALA A 215 1.27 13.99 -11.35
CA ALA A 215 1.30 15.37 -10.88
C ALA A 215 -0.08 15.90 -10.49
N ALA A 216 -1.12 15.61 -11.29
CA ALA A 216 -2.49 16.04 -11.02
C ALA A 216 -3.08 15.33 -9.78
N LEU A 217 -2.77 14.04 -9.58
CA LEU A 217 -3.20 13.27 -8.42
C LEU A 217 -2.52 13.73 -7.12
N LEU A 218 -1.26 14.18 -7.20
CA LEU A 218 -0.46 14.65 -6.07
C LEU A 218 -0.64 16.15 -5.74
N ALA A 219 -1.46 16.87 -6.50
CA ALA A 219 -1.65 18.30 -6.28
C ALA A 219 -2.34 18.66 -4.95
N ASP A 220 -3.04 17.71 -4.33
CA ASP A 220 -3.71 17.91 -3.03
C ASP A 220 -2.79 17.44 -1.88
N PRO A 221 -2.59 18.26 -0.83
CA PRO A 221 -1.68 17.93 0.29
C PRO A 221 -2.15 16.75 1.14
N ASP A 222 -3.36 16.25 0.97
CA ASP A 222 -3.86 15.05 1.65
C ASP A 222 -3.54 13.75 0.88
N VAL A 223 -2.95 13.85 -0.32
CA VAL A 223 -2.46 12.71 -1.10
C VAL A 223 -0.95 12.60 -0.90
N ASP A 224 -0.52 11.71 0.00
CA ASP A 224 0.89 11.54 0.36
C ASP A 224 1.67 10.69 -0.66
N GLY A 225 1.04 10.22 -1.73
CA GLY A 225 1.70 9.37 -2.72
C GLY A 225 0.74 8.53 -3.54
N LEU A 226 1.30 7.55 -4.25
CA LEU A 226 0.58 6.79 -5.26
C LEU A 226 0.87 5.29 -5.18
N GLY A 227 -0.17 4.48 -5.41
CA GLY A 227 -0.08 3.03 -5.56
C GLY A 227 -0.26 2.62 -7.01
N ALA A 228 0.73 1.92 -7.58
CA ALA A 228 0.73 1.47 -8.96
C ALA A 228 0.72 -0.06 -9.07
N THR A 229 -0.09 -0.60 -10.00
CA THR A 229 -0.11 -2.04 -10.28
C THR A 229 0.48 -2.32 -11.67
N ARG A 230 -0.19 -1.91 -12.73
CA ARG A 230 0.28 -2.16 -14.10
C ARG A 230 1.61 -1.46 -14.37
N ARG A 231 1.69 -0.17 -14.06
CA ARG A 231 2.94 0.61 -14.16
C ARG A 231 3.94 0.27 -13.06
N GLY A 232 3.47 -0.24 -11.92
CA GLY A 232 4.33 -0.76 -10.85
C GLY A 232 5.08 -2.05 -11.19
N ARG A 233 4.82 -2.67 -12.36
CA ARG A 233 5.54 -3.83 -12.91
C ARG A 233 6.47 -3.47 -14.07
N ASP A 234 6.49 -2.21 -14.46
CA ASP A 234 7.42 -1.65 -15.44
C ASP A 234 8.43 -0.79 -14.68
N PRO A 235 9.72 -1.17 -14.65
CA PRO A 235 10.71 -0.48 -13.83
C PRO A 235 10.94 0.98 -14.25
N ALA A 236 10.81 1.30 -15.54
CA ALA A 236 10.97 2.66 -16.03
C ALA A 236 9.76 3.53 -15.65
N ALA A 237 8.55 3.04 -15.91
CA ALA A 237 7.32 3.78 -15.57
C ALA A 237 7.17 3.96 -14.05
N PHE A 238 7.52 2.95 -13.25
CA PHE A 238 7.45 3.09 -11.79
C PHE A 238 8.51 4.05 -11.25
N ALA A 239 9.72 4.05 -11.81
CA ALA A 239 10.75 5.02 -11.44
C ALA A 239 10.32 6.46 -11.77
N GLU A 240 9.63 6.67 -12.88
CA GLU A 240 9.08 7.97 -13.23
C GLU A 240 7.96 8.41 -12.27
N ILE A 241 7.06 7.49 -11.87
CA ILE A 241 6.06 7.77 -10.83
C ILE A 241 6.75 8.19 -9.52
N VAL A 242 7.80 7.47 -9.10
CA VAL A 242 8.57 7.81 -7.90
C VAL A 242 9.23 9.19 -8.02
N ALA A 243 9.76 9.54 -9.20
CA ALA A 243 10.31 10.86 -9.47
C ALA A 243 9.24 11.97 -9.31
N ARG A 244 8.04 11.77 -9.89
CA ARG A 244 6.92 12.72 -9.74
C ARG A 244 6.46 12.89 -8.28
N ILE A 245 6.48 11.80 -7.50
CA ILE A 245 6.20 11.86 -6.07
C ILE A 245 7.27 12.67 -5.33
N ALA A 246 8.55 12.49 -5.67
CA ALA A 246 9.64 13.27 -5.07
C ALA A 246 9.58 14.77 -5.43
N GLU A 247 9.13 15.12 -6.62
CA GLU A 247 8.99 16.49 -7.11
C GLU A 247 7.78 17.23 -6.50
N SER A 248 6.83 16.52 -5.87
CA SER A 248 5.60 17.11 -5.30
C SER A 248 5.77 17.65 -3.86
N VAL A 249 6.96 17.56 -3.26
CA VAL A 249 7.25 17.93 -1.85
C VAL A 249 8.17 19.13 -1.75
#